data_e22097591c088a3bdacb66eb4de8f6fb
#
_entry.id   e22097591c088a3bdacb66eb4de8f6fb
#
_cell.length_a   1.000
_cell.length_b   1.000
_cell.length_c   1.000
_cell.angle_alpha   90.00
_cell.angle_beta   90.00
_cell.angle_gamma   90.00
#
_symmetry.space_group_name_H-M   'P 1'
#
loop_
_entity.id
_entity.type
_entity.pdbx_description
1 polymer ?
#
loop_
_entity_poly.entity_id
_entity_poly.type
_entity_poly.pdbx_seq_one_letter_code
_entity_poly.pdbx_strand_id
1 'polypeptide(L)'
;MASNKDNLIFEKTSFLQGGNSPFIEDLYLKYLKDPKSIPQSWIEFFDGLNEDQEVIKKEILGPSWTPKKRNNLNDSYQEKDIAQPEQASINGLNISQEIYEKEKEQSVKAIALIRAYRIRGHLIANLDPLGMMERKYLHELHPDDHGFKKEDYNKKIYLHSYMDRGYGTINEILSFLKKTYCSTIGVEYMHISDPIEKKWFRERMEKKENQLKFTDNGKKAILNKLIQAEGFEKFLALKFVGTKRFGLDGAESLIPALEQIIKRGGQLGVKEVKIGMPHRGRLNVLANLLQKSYKRIFNEFAGEYGNTPIDSTGDVKYHLGASSNREFDGNLVHISLTDNPSHLEAVNPIVLGQVRAKQFFHKDKFRKQVVPVLLHGDAAFAGQGVVAECFAMSGLPGHNIGGCIHFIINNQIGFTTNPRF
;
A
#
# COMPACT_ATOMS: atom_id res chain seq x y z
N MET A 1 27.03 -27.20 24.53
CA MET A 1 25.87 -27.10 25.43
C MET A 1 26.03 -25.80 26.20
N ALA A 2 25.22 -24.79 25.93
CA ALA A 2 25.20 -23.55 26.72
C ALA A 2 24.81 -23.91 28.16
N SER A 3 25.48 -23.36 29.17
CA SER A 3 25.25 -23.68 30.55
C SER A 3 23.84 -23.25 30.98
N ASN A 4 23.22 -23.97 31.91
CA ASN A 4 21.91 -23.61 32.46
C ASN A 4 21.86 -22.18 33.04
N LYS A 5 23.01 -21.58 33.35
CA LYS A 5 23.15 -20.20 33.83
C LYS A 5 22.92 -19.19 32.70
N ASP A 6 23.46 -19.46 31.51
CA ASP A 6 23.33 -18.53 30.37
C ASP A 6 21.88 -18.49 29.86
N ASN A 7 21.19 -19.63 29.86
CA ASN A 7 19.76 -19.70 29.50
C ASN A 7 18.87 -18.92 30.47
N LEU A 8 19.20 -18.93 31.77
CA LEU A 8 18.46 -18.14 32.79
C LEU A 8 18.66 -16.63 32.61
N ILE A 9 19.84 -16.20 32.15
CA ILE A 9 20.13 -14.79 31.83
C ILE A 9 19.35 -14.38 30.60
N PHE A 10 19.34 -15.17 29.52
CA PHE A 10 18.56 -14.92 28.30
C PHE A 10 17.06 -14.87 28.58
N GLU A 11 16.54 -15.73 29.44
CA GLU A 11 15.13 -15.71 29.82
C GLU A 11 14.77 -14.43 30.62
N LYS A 12 15.63 -14.00 31.55
CA LYS A 12 15.45 -12.78 32.34
C LYS A 12 15.59 -11.49 31.54
N THR A 13 16.32 -11.50 30.42
CA THR A 13 16.57 -10.33 29.57
C THR A 13 15.76 -10.32 28.28
N SER A 14 14.92 -11.33 28.04
CA SER A 14 14.14 -11.47 26.81
C SER A 14 13.19 -10.30 26.56
N PHE A 15 12.69 -9.63 27.60
CA PHE A 15 11.81 -8.46 27.50
C PHE A 15 12.52 -7.19 26.98
N LEU A 16 13.87 -7.19 26.95
CA LEU A 16 14.67 -6.07 26.42
C LEU A 16 14.67 -6.00 24.90
N GLN A 17 14.17 -7.03 24.22
CA GLN A 17 14.20 -7.14 22.76
C GLN A 17 12.83 -6.89 22.15
N GLY A 18 12.83 -6.53 20.86
CA GLY A 18 11.63 -6.35 20.07
C GLY A 18 10.93 -5.02 20.28
N GLY A 19 9.60 -5.01 20.31
CA GLY A 19 8.79 -3.79 20.37
C GLY A 19 8.97 -2.93 21.64
N ASN A 20 9.62 -3.46 22.68
CA ASN A 20 9.84 -2.77 23.93
C ASN A 20 11.15 -1.94 23.95
N SER A 21 12.07 -2.19 23.01
CA SER A 21 13.39 -1.51 22.97
C SER A 21 13.29 0.02 23.05
N PRO A 22 12.45 0.73 22.25
CA PRO A 22 12.38 2.18 22.30
C PRO A 22 11.89 2.73 23.65
N PHE A 23 11.01 1.98 24.33
CA PHE A 23 10.51 2.36 25.64
C PHE A 23 11.61 2.20 26.73
N ILE A 24 12.37 1.12 26.64
CA ILE A 24 13.46 0.82 27.59
C ILE A 24 14.61 1.79 27.40
N GLU A 25 14.93 2.15 26.15
CA GLU A 25 15.94 3.17 25.81
C GLU A 25 15.55 4.55 26.37
N ASP A 26 14.30 4.95 26.26
CA ASP A 26 13.80 6.22 26.84
C ASP A 26 13.88 6.22 28.37
N LEU A 27 13.52 5.11 29.01
CA LEU A 27 13.66 4.96 30.48
C LEU A 27 15.12 4.99 30.90
N TYR A 28 16.02 4.34 30.15
CA TYR A 28 17.46 4.35 30.45
C TYR A 28 18.08 5.75 30.28
N LEU A 29 17.66 6.49 29.27
CA LEU A 29 18.09 7.88 29.08
C LEU A 29 17.60 8.79 30.23
N LYS A 30 16.40 8.56 30.77
CA LYS A 30 15.89 9.25 31.94
C LYS A 30 16.71 8.89 33.19
N TYR A 31 16.99 7.59 33.38
CA TYR A 31 17.85 7.11 34.45
C TYR A 31 19.25 7.76 34.43
N LEU A 32 19.89 7.87 33.27
CA LEU A 32 21.18 8.52 33.12
C LEU A 32 21.18 10.02 33.42
N LYS A 33 20.02 10.70 33.23
CA LYS A 33 19.88 12.13 33.53
C LYS A 33 19.57 12.37 35.02
N ASP A 34 18.61 11.63 35.53
CA ASP A 34 18.19 11.68 36.93
C ASP A 34 17.60 10.31 37.35
N PRO A 35 18.36 9.49 38.07
CA PRO A 35 17.91 8.17 38.50
C PRO A 35 16.58 8.19 39.29
N LYS A 36 16.29 9.29 39.98
CA LYS A 36 15.04 9.43 40.74
C LYS A 36 13.78 9.69 39.89
N SER A 37 13.98 9.96 38.60
CA SER A 37 12.88 10.25 37.68
C SER A 37 12.14 9.00 37.17
N ILE A 38 12.64 7.80 37.48
CA ILE A 38 12.05 6.53 37.07
C ILE A 38 11.67 5.65 38.26
N PRO A 39 10.77 4.66 38.09
CA PRO A 39 10.37 3.76 39.16
C PRO A 39 11.54 2.97 39.78
N GLN A 40 11.50 2.73 41.09
CA GLN A 40 12.55 2.07 41.85
C GLN A 40 12.96 0.70 41.29
N SER A 41 12.00 -0.07 40.78
CA SER A 41 12.26 -1.36 40.13
C SER A 41 13.14 -1.29 38.90
N TRP A 42 13.08 -0.18 38.15
CA TRP A 42 13.92 0.06 36.99
C TRP A 42 15.31 0.58 37.38
N ILE A 43 15.42 1.33 38.47
CA ILE A 43 16.71 1.74 39.02
C ILE A 43 17.50 0.49 39.42
N GLU A 44 16.91 -0.39 40.23
CA GLU A 44 17.52 -1.66 40.64
C GLU A 44 17.91 -2.56 39.48
N PHE A 45 17.12 -2.56 38.44
CA PHE A 45 17.41 -3.31 37.21
C PHE A 45 18.62 -2.71 36.47
N PHE A 46 18.64 -1.41 36.25
CA PHE A 46 19.75 -0.74 35.54
C PHE A 46 21.07 -0.76 36.35
N ASP A 47 21.01 -0.61 37.67
CA ASP A 47 22.16 -0.74 38.56
C ASP A 47 22.74 -2.17 38.54
N GLY A 48 21.84 -3.18 38.35
CA GLY A 48 22.25 -4.58 38.30
C GLY A 48 22.92 -5.03 36.98
N LEU A 49 22.87 -4.21 35.92
CA LEU A 49 23.46 -4.55 34.63
C LEU A 49 25.00 -4.54 34.63
N ASN A 50 25.63 -3.83 35.57
CA ASN A 50 27.11 -3.73 35.74
C ASN A 50 27.86 -3.45 34.42
N GLU A 51 27.24 -2.76 33.47
CA GLU A 51 27.83 -2.45 32.17
C GLU A 51 28.49 -1.06 32.18
N ASP A 52 29.57 -0.92 31.40
CA ASP A 52 30.25 0.35 31.23
C ASP A 52 29.33 1.38 30.57
N GLN A 53 28.95 2.42 31.33
CA GLN A 53 28.03 3.48 30.88
C GLN A 53 28.48 4.16 29.59
N GLU A 54 29.77 4.19 29.30
CA GLU A 54 30.34 4.75 28.07
C GLU A 54 30.04 3.86 26.84
N VAL A 55 30.06 2.55 27.00
CA VAL A 55 29.73 1.59 25.93
C VAL A 55 28.27 1.69 25.57
N ILE A 56 27.38 1.72 26.56
CA ILE A 56 25.94 1.85 26.33
C ILE A 56 25.57 3.19 25.69
N LYS A 57 26.21 4.30 26.13
CA LYS A 57 26.04 5.59 25.46
C LYS A 57 26.43 5.56 23.99
N LYS A 58 27.49 4.85 23.62
CA LYS A 58 27.91 4.69 22.23
C LYS A 58 26.93 3.85 21.42
N GLU A 59 26.35 2.82 22.00
CA GLU A 59 25.32 1.98 21.32
C GLU A 59 24.02 2.76 21.10
N ILE A 60 23.54 3.50 22.08
CA ILE A 60 22.34 4.35 21.96
C ILE A 60 22.54 5.46 20.93
N LEU A 61 23.74 6.02 20.79
CA LEU A 61 24.07 7.03 19.78
C LEU A 61 24.15 6.43 18.36
N GLY A 62 24.08 5.13 18.24
CA GLY A 62 24.15 4.40 17.00
C GLY A 62 25.56 4.21 16.47
N PRO A 63 25.73 3.39 15.43
CA PRO A 63 27.02 3.04 14.89
C PRO A 63 27.76 4.27 14.31
N SER A 64 29.10 4.24 14.35
CA SER A 64 29.97 5.34 13.91
C SER A 64 29.78 5.78 12.44
N TRP A 65 29.15 4.93 11.64
CA TRP A 65 28.77 5.21 10.25
C TRP A 65 27.33 5.72 10.07
N THR A 66 26.57 5.90 11.17
CA THR A 66 25.29 6.58 11.11
C THR A 66 25.50 7.97 10.52
N PRO A 67 24.73 8.40 9.51
CA PRO A 67 24.88 9.74 8.95
C PRO A 67 24.77 10.75 10.09
N LYS A 68 25.87 11.50 10.32
CA LYS A 68 25.83 12.62 11.27
C LYS A 68 24.62 13.47 10.89
N LYS A 69 23.74 13.77 11.85
CA LYS A 69 22.61 14.67 11.62
C LYS A 69 23.14 15.83 10.79
N ARG A 70 22.63 15.98 9.57
CA ARG A 70 22.83 17.22 8.82
C ARG A 70 22.37 18.30 9.77
N ASN A 71 23.26 19.26 10.06
CA ASN A 71 22.91 20.45 10.80
C ASN A 71 21.72 21.03 10.08
N ASN A 72 20.58 20.91 10.71
CA ASN A 72 19.34 21.11 10.05
C ASN A 72 19.04 22.58 10.04
N LEU A 73 18.50 22.98 9.00
CA LEU A 73 17.55 24.05 8.77
C LEU A 73 16.53 24.31 9.93
N ASN A 74 16.70 23.76 11.10
CA ASN A 74 15.83 23.90 12.26
C ASN A 74 16.43 24.66 13.43
N ASP A 75 17.64 25.20 13.32
CA ASP A 75 18.17 26.11 14.34
C ASP A 75 17.50 27.51 14.38
N SER A 76 16.43 27.70 13.65
CA SER A 76 15.62 28.93 13.73
C SER A 76 14.33 28.81 14.54
N TYR A 77 14.02 27.64 15.10
CA TYR A 77 13.07 27.58 16.20
C TYR A 77 13.80 27.84 17.51
N GLN A 78 14.15 29.08 17.74
CA GLN A 78 14.22 29.56 19.11
C GLN A 78 12.90 29.17 19.75
N GLU A 79 12.94 28.38 20.82
CA GLU A 79 11.89 28.39 21.82
C GLU A 79 11.68 29.86 22.20
N LYS A 80 10.82 30.54 21.48
CA LYS A 80 10.17 31.70 22.04
C LYS A 80 9.47 31.14 23.27
N ASP A 81 9.91 31.59 24.43
CA ASP A 81 9.17 31.47 25.68
C ASP A 81 7.70 31.52 25.31
N ILE A 82 7.04 30.37 25.36
CA ILE A 82 5.60 30.32 25.34
C ILE A 82 5.27 30.97 26.68
N ALA A 83 5.11 32.29 26.63
CA ALA A 83 4.49 33.01 27.73
C ALA A 83 3.27 32.16 28.08
N GLN A 84 3.24 31.72 29.33
CA GLN A 84 2.04 31.05 29.86
C GLN A 84 0.88 31.92 29.38
N PRO A 85 -0.13 31.35 28.69
CA PRO A 85 -1.25 32.15 28.26
C PRO A 85 -1.75 32.84 29.53
N GLU A 86 -1.60 34.17 29.58
CA GLU A 86 -2.28 34.96 30.59
C GLU A 86 -3.68 34.43 30.60
N GLN A 87 -4.15 34.05 31.80
CA GLN A 87 -5.53 33.67 32.01
C GLN A 87 -6.36 34.88 31.60
N ALA A 88 -6.67 34.95 30.31
CA ALA A 88 -7.72 35.83 29.84
C ALA A 88 -8.95 35.35 30.59
N SER A 89 -9.30 36.11 31.62
CA SER A 89 -10.55 35.94 32.35
C SER A 89 -11.67 36.17 31.33
N ILE A 90 -12.16 35.04 30.77
CA ILE A 90 -13.40 35.03 30.00
C ILE A 90 -14.51 35.19 31.03
N ASN A 91 -14.70 36.44 31.45
CA ASN A 91 -15.87 36.83 32.20
C ASN A 91 -17.09 36.67 31.27
N GLY A 92 -17.84 35.60 31.47
CA GLY A 92 -19.15 35.47 30.85
C GLY A 92 -19.74 34.09 30.61
N LEU A 93 -18.96 32.99 30.72
CA LEU A 93 -19.53 31.65 30.60
C LEU A 93 -18.94 30.80 31.74
N ASN A 94 -19.74 30.59 32.77
CA ASN A 94 -19.52 29.54 33.77
C ASN A 94 -19.74 28.15 33.12
N ILE A 95 -18.86 27.78 32.19
CA ILE A 95 -18.73 26.39 31.73
C ILE A 95 -18.07 25.68 32.89
N SER A 96 -18.79 24.76 33.55
CA SER A 96 -18.18 23.97 34.60
C SER A 96 -16.98 23.23 34.06
N GLN A 97 -15.91 23.17 34.82
CA GLN A 97 -14.66 22.48 34.42
C GLN A 97 -14.93 21.04 33.97
N GLU A 98 -15.96 20.40 34.53
CA GLU A 98 -16.41 19.06 34.15
C GLU A 98 -16.93 18.98 32.69
N ILE A 99 -17.66 20.01 32.22
CA ILE A 99 -18.16 20.05 30.83
C ILE A 99 -16.97 20.16 29.86
N TYR A 100 -16.02 21.01 30.17
CA TYR A 100 -14.82 21.20 29.34
C TYR A 100 -13.95 19.94 29.27
N GLU A 101 -13.73 19.25 30.39
CA GLU A 101 -12.98 17.98 30.41
C GLU A 101 -13.71 16.87 29.62
N LYS A 102 -15.03 16.81 29.73
CA LYS A 102 -15.86 15.87 28.96
C LYS A 102 -15.80 16.12 27.45
N GLU A 103 -15.83 17.39 27.02
CA GLU A 103 -15.70 17.75 25.60
C GLU A 103 -14.33 17.40 25.05
N LYS A 104 -13.26 17.62 25.81
CA LYS A 104 -11.90 17.17 25.44
C LYS A 104 -11.85 15.66 25.29
N GLU A 105 -12.39 14.92 26.24
CA GLU A 105 -12.40 13.46 26.21
C GLU A 105 -13.15 12.94 25.00
N GLN A 106 -14.30 13.51 24.65
CA GLN A 106 -15.06 13.14 23.47
C GLN A 106 -14.28 13.44 22.17
N SER A 107 -13.56 14.55 22.12
CA SER A 107 -12.71 14.89 20.96
C SER A 107 -11.57 13.87 20.78
N VAL A 108 -10.90 13.49 21.85
CA VAL A 108 -9.82 12.48 21.81
C VAL A 108 -10.37 11.13 21.36
N LYS A 109 -11.51 10.68 21.90
CA LYS A 109 -12.18 9.44 21.51
C LYS A 109 -12.59 9.44 20.02
N ALA A 110 -13.14 10.55 19.53
CA ALA A 110 -13.54 10.69 18.13
C ALA A 110 -12.31 10.64 17.19
N ILE A 111 -11.22 11.29 17.56
CA ILE A 111 -9.97 11.23 16.81
C ILE A 111 -9.40 9.80 16.80
N ALA A 112 -9.47 9.08 17.93
CA ALA A 112 -9.04 7.69 17.99
C ALA A 112 -9.87 6.79 17.07
N LEU A 113 -11.19 6.96 17.05
CA LEU A 113 -12.10 6.24 16.14
C LEU A 113 -11.78 6.54 14.67
N ILE A 114 -11.60 7.81 14.28
CA ILE A 114 -11.21 8.19 12.93
C ILE A 114 -9.89 7.51 12.53
N ARG A 115 -8.92 7.52 13.43
CA ARG A 115 -7.62 6.90 13.20
C ARG A 115 -7.74 5.38 13.03
N ALA A 116 -8.58 4.71 13.82
CA ALA A 116 -8.84 3.28 13.70
C ALA A 116 -9.38 2.92 12.30
N TYR A 117 -10.35 3.68 11.79
CA TYR A 117 -10.86 3.48 10.42
C TYR A 117 -9.80 3.71 9.34
N ARG A 118 -8.93 4.71 9.49
CA ARG A 118 -7.82 4.95 8.55
C ARG A 118 -6.84 3.78 8.50
N ILE A 119 -6.64 3.09 9.62
CA ILE A 119 -5.71 1.97 9.74
C ILE A 119 -6.38 0.65 9.36
N ARG A 120 -7.61 0.39 9.80
CA ARG A 120 -8.25 -0.93 9.71
C ARG A 120 -9.62 -0.95 9.04
N GLY A 121 -10.12 0.17 8.54
CA GLY A 121 -11.41 0.22 7.86
C GLY A 121 -11.52 -0.74 6.68
N HIS A 122 -10.41 -1.00 5.97
CA HIS A 122 -10.36 -1.95 4.86
C HIS A 122 -10.72 -3.39 5.28
N LEU A 123 -10.49 -3.79 6.54
CA LEU A 123 -10.80 -5.13 7.05
C LEU A 123 -12.30 -5.43 7.08
N ILE A 124 -13.15 -4.39 7.14
CA ILE A 124 -14.63 -4.53 7.08
C ILE A 124 -15.22 -4.06 5.75
N ALA A 125 -14.38 -3.68 4.79
CA ALA A 125 -14.83 -3.32 3.45
C ALA A 125 -15.41 -4.54 2.71
N ASN A 126 -16.36 -4.30 1.81
CA ASN A 126 -16.99 -5.36 1.03
C ASN A 126 -16.09 -5.76 -0.15
N LEU A 127 -15.03 -6.51 0.14
CA LEU A 127 -14.00 -6.92 -0.82
C LEU A 127 -14.13 -8.38 -1.29
N ASP A 128 -15.05 -9.14 -0.70
CA ASP A 128 -15.25 -10.54 -1.02
C ASP A 128 -16.57 -10.76 -1.77
N PRO A 129 -16.55 -10.80 -3.11
CA PRO A 129 -17.74 -11.00 -3.92
C PRO A 129 -18.34 -12.42 -3.78
N LEU A 130 -17.55 -13.38 -3.28
CA LEU A 130 -18.00 -14.76 -3.09
C LEU A 130 -18.58 -15.02 -1.70
N GLY A 131 -18.43 -14.08 -0.77
CA GLY A 131 -18.94 -14.21 0.60
C GLY A 131 -18.27 -15.33 1.41
N MET A 132 -17.04 -15.69 1.10
CA MET A 132 -16.31 -16.79 1.75
C MET A 132 -15.60 -16.38 3.04
N MET A 133 -15.36 -15.07 3.23
CA MET A 133 -14.63 -14.55 4.38
C MET A 133 -15.57 -14.31 5.56
N GLU A 134 -15.26 -14.92 6.69
CA GLU A 134 -15.89 -14.58 7.97
C GLU A 134 -15.27 -13.29 8.52
N ARG A 135 -16.12 -12.30 8.82
CA ARG A 135 -15.68 -11.04 9.38
C ARG A 135 -15.68 -11.09 10.88
N LYS A 136 -14.54 -10.83 11.51
CA LYS A 136 -14.43 -10.72 12.96
C LYS A 136 -14.95 -9.36 13.41
N TYR A 137 -15.50 -9.31 14.62
CA TYR A 137 -15.82 -8.05 15.29
C TYR A 137 -14.52 -7.32 15.63
N LEU A 138 -14.40 -6.09 15.17
CA LEU A 138 -13.22 -5.25 15.41
C LEU A 138 -13.62 -4.13 16.38
N HIS A 139 -13.32 -4.30 17.65
CA HIS A 139 -13.67 -3.38 18.74
C HIS A 139 -13.36 -1.92 18.41
N GLU A 140 -12.17 -1.64 17.90
CA GLU A 140 -11.71 -0.29 17.60
C GLU A 140 -12.49 0.44 16.48
N LEU A 141 -13.35 -0.25 15.72
CA LEU A 141 -14.20 0.35 14.69
C LEU A 141 -15.61 0.65 15.19
N HIS A 142 -15.90 0.39 16.45
CA HIS A 142 -17.21 0.62 17.05
C HIS A 142 -17.14 1.76 18.06
N PRO A 143 -18.02 2.79 17.96
CA PRO A 143 -18.02 3.92 18.89
C PRO A 143 -18.24 3.50 20.35
N ASP A 144 -19.03 2.45 20.59
CA ASP A 144 -19.33 1.96 21.93
C ASP A 144 -18.05 1.48 22.64
N ASP A 145 -17.12 0.87 21.90
CA ASP A 145 -15.82 0.42 22.42
C ASP A 145 -14.86 1.60 22.71
N HIS A 146 -15.11 2.78 22.13
CA HIS A 146 -14.47 4.03 22.49
C HIS A 146 -15.17 4.75 23.65
N GLY A 147 -16.23 4.16 24.22
CA GLY A 147 -16.98 4.71 25.33
C GLY A 147 -17.99 5.80 24.94
N PHE A 148 -18.44 5.85 23.69
CA PHE A 148 -19.58 6.64 23.29
C PHE A 148 -20.87 5.89 23.56
N LYS A 149 -21.85 6.57 24.16
CA LYS A 149 -23.20 6.05 24.32
C LYS A 149 -24.08 6.52 23.15
N LYS A 150 -25.15 5.80 22.85
CA LYS A 150 -26.07 6.17 21.76
C LYS A 150 -26.63 7.59 21.88
N GLU A 151 -26.76 8.07 23.10
CA GLU A 151 -27.18 9.45 23.40
C GLU A 151 -26.20 10.51 22.95
N ASP A 152 -24.92 10.14 22.78
CA ASP A 152 -23.85 11.05 22.35
C ASP A 152 -23.73 11.14 20.83
N TYR A 153 -24.35 10.22 20.07
CA TYR A 153 -24.16 10.09 18.64
C TYR A 153 -24.55 11.32 17.81
N ASN A 154 -25.48 12.14 18.33
CA ASN A 154 -25.95 13.38 17.70
C ASN A 154 -25.33 14.65 18.32
N LYS A 155 -24.49 14.52 19.34
CA LYS A 155 -23.81 15.66 19.95
C LYS A 155 -22.66 16.13 19.06
N LYS A 156 -22.49 17.45 18.94
CA LYS A 156 -21.37 18.05 18.20
C LYS A 156 -20.08 17.88 18.97
N ILE A 157 -19.07 17.30 18.34
CA ILE A 157 -17.74 17.06 18.87
C ILE A 157 -16.76 17.91 18.10
N TYR A 158 -15.83 18.55 18.78
CA TYR A 158 -14.76 19.32 18.16
C TYR A 158 -13.68 18.41 17.58
N LEU A 159 -13.35 18.59 16.29
CA LEU A 159 -12.45 17.70 15.54
C LEU A 159 -11.15 18.41 15.10
N HIS A 160 -10.96 19.66 15.41
CA HIS A 160 -9.77 20.44 15.02
C HIS A 160 -9.35 20.20 13.55
N SER A 161 -10.21 20.45 12.60
CA SER A 161 -9.92 20.22 11.17
C SER A 161 -9.44 18.77 10.79
N TYR A 162 -9.63 17.79 11.68
CA TYR A 162 -9.11 16.42 11.47
C TYR A 162 -9.76 15.70 10.27
N MET A 163 -10.92 16.15 9.84
CA MET A 163 -11.66 15.71 8.65
C MET A 163 -11.96 16.90 7.72
N ASP A 164 -11.12 17.92 7.70
CA ASP A 164 -11.39 19.23 7.08
C ASP A 164 -12.68 19.88 7.60
N ARG A 165 -13.11 19.53 8.83
CA ARG A 165 -14.30 20.03 9.53
C ARG A 165 -13.93 20.41 10.95
N GLY A 166 -14.42 21.56 11.41
CA GLY A 166 -14.21 22.00 12.80
C GLY A 166 -14.98 21.16 13.81
N TYR A 167 -16.20 20.71 13.47
CA TYR A 167 -17.10 19.95 14.30
C TYR A 167 -17.80 18.86 13.49
N GLY A 168 -18.18 17.76 14.15
CA GLY A 168 -18.99 16.69 13.59
C GLY A 168 -19.69 15.87 14.67
N THR A 169 -20.73 15.17 14.32
CA THR A 169 -21.40 14.18 15.19
C THR A 169 -20.83 12.78 14.92
N ILE A 170 -20.96 11.85 15.86
CA ILE A 170 -20.53 10.45 15.64
C ILE A 170 -21.23 9.83 14.42
N ASN A 171 -22.51 10.13 14.19
CA ASN A 171 -23.23 9.63 13.03
C ASN A 171 -22.65 10.15 11.71
N GLU A 172 -22.30 11.44 11.64
CA GLU A 172 -21.65 12.02 10.45
C GLU A 172 -20.25 11.45 10.22
N ILE A 173 -19.48 11.31 11.30
CA ILE A 173 -18.13 10.71 11.27
C ILE A 173 -18.21 9.28 10.75
N LEU A 174 -19.08 8.44 11.30
CA LEU A 174 -19.26 7.05 10.88
C LEU A 174 -19.72 6.94 9.43
N SER A 175 -20.71 7.76 9.03
CA SER A 175 -21.18 7.77 7.65
C SER A 175 -20.04 8.08 6.68
N PHE A 176 -19.25 9.11 6.97
CA PHE A 176 -18.09 9.49 6.18
C PHE A 176 -17.02 8.39 6.14
N LEU A 177 -16.65 7.83 7.29
CA LEU A 177 -15.61 6.81 7.40
C LEU A 177 -16.01 5.50 6.69
N LYS A 178 -17.26 5.06 6.87
CA LYS A 178 -17.77 3.86 6.19
C LYS A 178 -17.80 4.03 4.68
N LYS A 179 -18.23 5.17 4.16
CA LYS A 179 -18.20 5.46 2.72
C LYS A 179 -16.79 5.48 2.18
N THR A 180 -15.86 6.09 2.91
CA THR A 180 -14.47 6.27 2.46
C THR A 180 -13.67 4.98 2.52
N TYR A 181 -13.77 4.22 3.62
CA TYR A 181 -12.84 3.13 3.93
C TYR A 181 -13.46 1.73 3.93
N CYS A 182 -14.81 1.62 3.94
CA CYS A 182 -15.48 0.34 4.15
C CYS A 182 -16.49 -0.02 3.05
N SER A 183 -16.45 0.66 1.89
CA SER A 183 -17.34 0.34 0.76
C SER A 183 -16.82 -0.88 -0.01
N THR A 184 -16.92 -0.87 -1.34
CA THR A 184 -16.36 -1.90 -2.22
C THR A 184 -14.88 -1.69 -2.57
N ILE A 185 -14.22 -0.72 -1.94
CA ILE A 185 -12.80 -0.41 -2.07
C ILE A 185 -12.21 -0.32 -0.67
N GLY A 186 -11.22 -1.15 -0.37
CA GLY A 186 -10.38 -1.05 0.82
C GLY A 186 -9.13 -0.22 0.52
N VAL A 187 -8.65 0.55 1.49
CA VAL A 187 -7.47 1.40 1.32
C VAL A 187 -6.51 1.23 2.48
N GLU A 188 -5.27 0.93 2.15
CA GLU A 188 -4.18 0.79 3.10
C GLU A 188 -3.04 1.76 2.73
N TYR A 189 -2.79 2.77 3.55
CA TYR A 189 -1.72 3.76 3.32
C TYR A 189 -1.04 4.23 4.60
N MET A 190 -1.55 3.83 5.76
CA MET A 190 -1.03 4.31 7.05
C MET A 190 0.37 3.81 7.38
N HIS A 191 0.84 2.76 6.69
CA HIS A 191 2.20 2.24 6.77
C HIS A 191 3.24 3.12 6.05
N ILE A 192 2.82 4.05 5.18
CA ILE A 192 3.73 4.97 4.48
C ILE A 192 4.48 5.82 5.50
N SER A 193 5.81 5.79 5.45
CA SER A 193 6.65 6.50 6.42
C SER A 193 6.71 8.00 6.15
N ASP A 194 6.74 8.41 4.87
CA ASP A 194 6.77 9.83 4.51
C ASP A 194 5.45 10.53 4.85
N PRO A 195 5.45 11.55 5.71
CA PRO A 195 4.24 12.25 6.13
C PRO A 195 3.57 13.05 5.01
N ILE A 196 4.34 13.54 4.04
CA ILE A 196 3.83 14.32 2.90
C ILE A 196 3.08 13.39 1.96
N GLU A 197 3.66 12.25 1.63
CA GLU A 197 3.03 11.22 0.81
C GLU A 197 1.76 10.67 1.47
N LYS A 198 1.84 10.34 2.76
CA LYS A 198 0.69 9.90 3.57
C LYS A 198 -0.44 10.93 3.57
N LYS A 199 -0.11 12.21 3.74
CA LYS A 199 -1.08 13.32 3.68
C LYS A 199 -1.73 13.41 2.30
N TRP A 200 -0.94 13.26 1.23
CA TRP A 200 -1.42 13.28 -0.15
C TRP A 200 -2.46 12.18 -0.42
N PHE A 201 -2.19 10.95 0.02
CA PHE A 201 -3.15 9.84 -0.08
C PHE A 201 -4.43 10.14 0.70
N ARG A 202 -4.32 10.52 1.97
CA ARG A 202 -5.45 10.85 2.82
C ARG A 202 -6.36 11.90 2.18
N GLU A 203 -5.81 13.01 1.75
CA GLU A 203 -6.59 14.09 1.15
C GLU A 203 -7.33 13.65 -0.12
N ARG A 204 -6.69 12.82 -0.95
CA ARG A 204 -7.34 12.29 -2.16
C ARG A 204 -8.48 11.35 -1.86
N MET A 205 -8.33 10.50 -0.86
CA MET A 205 -9.36 9.55 -0.46
C MET A 205 -10.53 10.25 0.24
N GLU A 206 -10.23 11.10 1.19
CA GLU A 206 -11.23 11.73 2.04
C GLU A 206 -12.02 12.84 1.34
N LYS A 207 -11.41 13.67 0.47
CA LYS A 207 -12.11 14.74 -0.26
C LYS A 207 -13.30 14.26 -1.10
N LYS A 208 -13.26 13.02 -1.59
CA LYS A 208 -14.29 12.42 -2.43
C LYS A 208 -15.00 11.25 -1.75
N GLU A 209 -14.79 11.05 -0.46
CA GLU A 209 -15.30 9.89 0.27
C GLU A 209 -14.99 8.57 -0.50
N ASN A 210 -13.82 8.50 -1.16
CA ASN A 210 -13.41 7.42 -2.05
C ASN A 210 -14.44 7.09 -3.15
N GLN A 211 -15.26 8.05 -3.55
CA GLN A 211 -16.30 7.89 -4.58
C GLN A 211 -15.93 8.65 -5.85
N LEU A 212 -15.63 7.91 -6.90
CA LEU A 212 -15.35 8.47 -8.21
C LEU A 212 -16.63 8.60 -9.02
N LYS A 213 -16.89 9.79 -9.53
CA LYS A 213 -17.98 10.03 -10.48
C LYS A 213 -17.42 9.99 -11.90
N PHE A 214 -17.82 9.00 -12.67
CA PHE A 214 -17.46 8.91 -14.07
C PHE A 214 -18.45 9.72 -14.91
N THR A 215 -17.95 10.36 -15.98
CA THR A 215 -18.79 10.92 -17.04
C THR A 215 -19.47 9.80 -17.82
N ASP A 216 -20.57 10.10 -18.53
CA ASP A 216 -21.25 9.07 -19.33
C ASP A 216 -20.36 8.51 -20.44
N ASN A 217 -19.52 9.33 -21.06
CA ASN A 217 -18.51 8.86 -22.01
C ASN A 217 -17.47 7.95 -21.33
N GLY A 218 -17.07 8.28 -20.11
CA GLY A 218 -16.17 7.43 -19.32
C GLY A 218 -16.78 6.07 -19.01
N LYS A 219 -18.07 6.05 -18.61
CA LYS A 219 -18.82 4.79 -18.37
C LYS A 219 -18.94 3.94 -19.64
N LYS A 220 -19.28 4.58 -20.78
CA LYS A 220 -19.34 3.89 -22.09
C LYS A 220 -17.99 3.31 -22.49
N ALA A 221 -16.90 4.05 -22.29
CA ALA A 221 -15.56 3.56 -22.59
C ALA A 221 -15.19 2.35 -21.72
N ILE A 222 -15.48 2.40 -20.41
CA ILE A 222 -15.26 1.26 -19.50
C ILE A 222 -16.10 0.05 -19.93
N LEU A 223 -17.41 0.24 -20.19
CA LEU A 223 -18.30 -0.83 -20.63
C LEU A 223 -17.80 -1.48 -21.93
N ASN A 224 -17.39 -0.66 -22.91
CA ASN A 224 -16.86 -1.17 -24.17
C ASN A 224 -15.63 -2.06 -23.95
N LYS A 225 -14.72 -1.66 -23.05
CA LYS A 225 -13.53 -2.46 -22.72
C LYS A 225 -13.87 -3.76 -21.99
N LEU A 226 -14.86 -3.73 -21.10
CA LEU A 226 -15.36 -4.93 -20.43
C LEU A 226 -15.96 -5.92 -21.45
N ILE A 227 -16.81 -5.43 -22.38
CA ILE A 227 -17.40 -6.25 -23.45
C ILE A 227 -16.31 -6.84 -24.37
N GLN A 228 -15.29 -6.05 -24.71
CA GLN A 228 -14.16 -6.55 -25.53
C GLN A 228 -13.40 -7.66 -24.80
N ALA A 229 -13.10 -7.46 -23.51
CA ALA A 229 -12.35 -8.42 -22.70
C ALA A 229 -13.14 -9.74 -22.53
N GLU A 230 -14.37 -9.67 -22.07
CA GLU A 230 -15.24 -10.83 -21.86
C GLU A 230 -15.57 -11.54 -23.19
N GLY A 231 -15.95 -10.77 -24.20
CA GLY A 231 -16.31 -11.31 -25.52
C GLY A 231 -15.16 -12.05 -26.19
N PHE A 232 -13.94 -11.56 -26.06
CA PHE A 232 -12.73 -12.24 -26.55
C PHE A 232 -12.54 -13.61 -25.87
N GLU A 233 -12.63 -13.66 -24.54
CA GLU A 233 -12.43 -14.90 -23.78
C GLU A 233 -13.57 -15.91 -24.03
N LYS A 234 -14.82 -15.44 -24.10
CA LYS A 234 -15.97 -16.28 -24.48
C LYS A 234 -15.82 -16.85 -25.88
N PHE A 235 -15.38 -16.05 -26.84
CA PHE A 235 -15.13 -16.54 -28.20
C PHE A 235 -14.04 -17.63 -28.21
N LEU A 236 -12.94 -17.41 -27.52
CA LEU A 236 -11.89 -18.44 -27.40
C LEU A 236 -12.41 -19.72 -26.74
N ALA A 237 -13.26 -19.60 -25.73
CA ALA A 237 -13.84 -20.75 -25.04
C ALA A 237 -14.73 -21.59 -25.97
N LEU A 238 -15.51 -20.95 -26.85
CA LEU A 238 -16.39 -21.61 -27.80
C LEU A 238 -15.65 -22.25 -28.99
N LYS A 239 -14.58 -21.59 -29.46
CA LYS A 239 -13.88 -22.04 -30.69
C LYS A 239 -12.74 -23.00 -30.40
N PHE A 240 -12.07 -22.89 -29.24
CA PHE A 240 -10.89 -23.67 -28.89
C PHE A 240 -11.13 -24.46 -27.61
N VAL A 241 -12.13 -25.35 -27.67
CA VAL A 241 -12.53 -26.23 -26.57
C VAL A 241 -11.34 -27.13 -26.19
N GLY A 242 -11.13 -27.33 -24.88
CA GLY A 242 -10.05 -28.20 -24.35
C GLY A 242 -8.65 -27.57 -24.37
N THR A 243 -8.47 -26.39 -24.97
CA THR A 243 -7.17 -25.69 -24.97
C THR A 243 -7.04 -24.80 -23.74
N LYS A 244 -5.87 -24.75 -23.12
CA LYS A 244 -5.59 -23.78 -22.03
C LYS A 244 -5.71 -22.35 -22.57
N ARG A 245 -6.46 -21.50 -21.88
CA ARG A 245 -6.71 -20.12 -22.28
C ARG A 245 -6.27 -19.09 -21.21
N PHE A 246 -6.28 -19.51 -19.94
CA PHE A 246 -5.90 -18.67 -18.80
C PHE A 246 -6.59 -17.30 -18.80
N GLY A 247 -7.92 -17.30 -18.85
CA GLY A 247 -8.73 -16.08 -18.89
C GLY A 247 -8.70 -15.29 -17.57
N LEU A 248 -9.27 -14.10 -17.63
CA LEU A 248 -9.44 -13.23 -16.48
C LEU A 248 -10.59 -13.68 -15.58
N ASP A 249 -11.66 -14.21 -16.19
CA ASP A 249 -12.81 -14.84 -15.52
C ASP A 249 -13.27 -14.08 -14.25
N GLY A 250 -13.91 -12.92 -14.44
CA GLY A 250 -14.39 -12.03 -13.36
C GLY A 250 -13.44 -10.89 -13.01
N ALA A 251 -12.24 -10.86 -13.57
CA ALA A 251 -11.27 -9.77 -13.41
C ALA A 251 -11.10 -8.92 -14.68
N GLU A 252 -12.10 -8.88 -15.58
CA GLU A 252 -12.07 -8.14 -16.85
C GLU A 252 -11.85 -6.64 -16.66
N SER A 253 -12.19 -6.11 -15.48
CA SER A 253 -11.93 -4.72 -15.09
C SER A 253 -10.44 -4.36 -15.11
N LEU A 254 -9.53 -5.35 -15.12
CA LEU A 254 -8.10 -5.15 -15.32
C LEU A 254 -7.81 -4.40 -16.64
N ILE A 255 -8.53 -4.71 -17.73
CA ILE A 255 -8.27 -4.11 -19.05
C ILE A 255 -8.55 -2.60 -19.05
N PRO A 256 -9.74 -2.11 -18.65
CA PRO A 256 -9.94 -0.66 -18.56
C PRO A 256 -9.08 0.01 -17.49
N ALA A 257 -8.70 -0.69 -16.41
CA ALA A 257 -7.81 -0.14 -15.38
C ALA A 257 -6.40 0.10 -15.94
N LEU A 258 -5.81 -0.87 -16.64
CA LEU A 258 -4.51 -0.72 -17.29
C LEU A 258 -4.54 0.41 -18.35
N GLU A 259 -5.59 0.46 -19.16
CA GLU A 259 -5.74 1.53 -20.16
C GLU A 259 -5.79 2.91 -19.51
N GLN A 260 -6.52 3.05 -18.40
CA GLN A 260 -6.59 4.31 -17.66
C GLN A 260 -5.25 4.72 -17.03
N ILE A 261 -4.48 3.76 -16.53
CA ILE A 261 -3.13 4.00 -16.01
C ILE A 261 -2.21 4.53 -17.10
N ILE A 262 -2.22 3.91 -18.28
CA ILE A 262 -1.40 4.31 -19.41
C ILE A 262 -1.80 5.70 -19.90
N LYS A 263 -3.10 5.95 -20.08
CA LYS A 263 -3.65 7.26 -20.42
C LYS A 263 -3.22 8.34 -19.42
N ARG A 264 -3.41 8.07 -18.12
CA ARG A 264 -3.03 9.02 -17.08
C ARG A 264 -1.52 9.20 -16.98
N GLY A 265 -0.76 8.12 -17.15
CA GLY A 265 0.69 8.16 -17.21
C GLY A 265 1.19 9.07 -18.34
N GLY A 266 0.66 8.94 -19.56
CA GLY A 266 0.98 9.81 -20.68
C GLY A 266 0.71 11.29 -20.38
N GLN A 267 -0.44 11.62 -19.77
CA GLN A 267 -0.75 12.98 -19.33
C GLN A 267 0.24 13.53 -18.29
N LEU A 268 0.89 12.66 -17.52
CA LEU A 268 1.90 13.01 -16.52
C LEU A 268 3.34 12.94 -17.03
N GLY A 269 3.53 12.67 -18.34
CA GLY A 269 4.85 12.65 -18.98
C GLY A 269 5.52 11.28 -19.04
N VAL A 270 4.80 10.20 -18.71
CA VAL A 270 5.28 8.84 -18.93
C VAL A 270 5.36 8.57 -20.43
N LYS A 271 6.50 8.07 -20.89
CA LYS A 271 6.79 7.73 -22.27
C LYS A 271 6.74 6.23 -22.54
N GLU A 272 7.13 5.45 -21.55
CA GLU A 272 7.12 3.99 -21.66
C GLU A 272 6.51 3.32 -20.44
N VAL A 273 5.71 2.27 -20.71
CA VAL A 273 5.20 1.35 -19.69
C VAL A 273 5.69 -0.05 -19.98
N LYS A 274 6.40 -0.63 -19.05
CA LYS A 274 6.92 -2.00 -19.14
C LYS A 274 6.07 -2.92 -18.28
N ILE A 275 5.48 -3.96 -18.92
CA ILE A 275 4.56 -4.88 -18.25
C ILE A 275 5.24 -6.24 -18.07
N GLY A 276 5.16 -6.79 -16.86
CA GLY A 276 5.44 -8.19 -16.55
C GLY A 276 4.19 -8.87 -16.01
N MET A 277 3.94 -10.08 -16.43
CA MET A 277 2.75 -10.80 -15.96
C MET A 277 2.87 -12.31 -16.14
N PRO A 278 2.17 -13.11 -15.31
CA PRO A 278 2.02 -14.53 -15.54
C PRO A 278 1.07 -14.80 -16.72
N HIS A 279 0.63 -16.03 -16.83
CA HIS A 279 -0.24 -16.48 -17.91
C HIS A 279 -1.70 -15.97 -17.81
N ARG A 280 -2.21 -15.72 -16.58
CA ARG A 280 -3.62 -15.31 -16.38
C ARG A 280 -3.91 -13.95 -16.99
N GLY A 281 -4.86 -13.91 -17.93
CA GLY A 281 -5.23 -12.71 -18.66
C GLY A 281 -4.23 -12.25 -19.72
N ARG A 282 -3.13 -12.98 -19.96
CA ARG A 282 -2.07 -12.55 -20.88
C ARG A 282 -2.56 -12.37 -22.31
N LEU A 283 -3.38 -13.29 -22.81
CA LEU A 283 -3.96 -13.19 -24.17
C LEU A 283 -4.87 -11.97 -24.29
N ASN A 284 -5.63 -11.66 -23.25
CA ASN A 284 -6.49 -10.49 -23.20
C ASN A 284 -5.69 -9.18 -23.19
N VAL A 285 -4.62 -9.13 -22.42
CA VAL A 285 -3.67 -7.98 -22.43
C VAL A 285 -3.02 -7.81 -23.80
N LEU A 286 -2.57 -8.91 -24.44
CA LEU A 286 -2.01 -8.87 -25.79
C LEU A 286 -3.03 -8.32 -26.82
N ALA A 287 -4.28 -8.79 -26.77
CA ALA A 287 -5.32 -8.40 -27.71
C ALA A 287 -5.85 -6.97 -27.44
N ASN A 288 -6.37 -6.73 -26.23
CA ASN A 288 -7.17 -5.55 -25.91
C ASN A 288 -6.39 -4.36 -25.38
N LEU A 289 -5.16 -4.58 -24.86
CA LEU A 289 -4.29 -3.51 -24.43
C LEU A 289 -3.18 -3.19 -25.45
N LEU A 290 -2.41 -4.21 -25.87
CA LEU A 290 -1.32 -4.05 -26.83
C LEU A 290 -1.79 -4.07 -28.30
N GLN A 291 -3.08 -4.36 -28.55
CA GLN A 291 -3.67 -4.39 -29.89
C GLN A 291 -3.03 -5.42 -30.85
N LYS A 292 -2.54 -6.55 -30.29
CA LYS A 292 -2.13 -7.67 -31.14
C LYS A 292 -3.37 -8.18 -31.92
N SER A 293 -3.21 -8.37 -33.22
CA SER A 293 -4.31 -8.79 -34.11
C SER A 293 -4.96 -10.09 -33.63
N TYR A 294 -6.30 -10.11 -33.53
CA TYR A 294 -7.06 -11.32 -33.22
C TYR A 294 -6.74 -12.45 -34.21
N LYS A 295 -6.63 -12.14 -35.50
CA LYS A 295 -6.27 -13.12 -36.52
C LYS A 295 -4.96 -13.84 -36.18
N ARG A 296 -3.94 -13.09 -35.74
CA ARG A 296 -2.65 -13.67 -35.35
C ARG A 296 -2.79 -14.58 -34.14
N ILE A 297 -3.54 -14.15 -33.13
CA ILE A 297 -3.79 -14.97 -31.93
C ILE A 297 -4.56 -16.25 -32.30
N PHE A 298 -5.59 -16.16 -33.16
CA PHE A 298 -6.38 -17.33 -33.54
C PHE A 298 -5.58 -18.31 -34.41
N ASN A 299 -4.70 -17.83 -35.30
CA ASN A 299 -3.78 -18.68 -36.04
C ASN A 299 -2.81 -19.43 -35.11
N GLU A 300 -2.32 -18.76 -34.07
CA GLU A 300 -1.49 -19.41 -33.04
C GLU A 300 -2.26 -20.52 -32.29
N PHE A 301 -3.59 -20.38 -32.10
CA PHE A 301 -4.44 -21.44 -31.57
C PHE A 301 -4.68 -22.58 -32.54
N ALA A 302 -4.82 -22.28 -33.84
CA ALA A 302 -5.02 -23.29 -34.89
C ALA A 302 -3.72 -24.04 -35.24
N GLY A 303 -2.58 -23.61 -34.72
CA GLY A 303 -1.27 -24.19 -35.07
C GLY A 303 -0.76 -23.70 -36.45
N GLU A 304 -1.41 -22.67 -37.00
CA GLU A 304 -1.03 -22.05 -38.28
C GLU A 304 -0.05 -20.90 -38.01
N TYR A 305 1.23 -21.23 -37.89
CA TYR A 305 2.29 -20.23 -37.62
C TYR A 305 2.68 -19.38 -38.85
N GLY A 306 1.97 -19.51 -39.96
CA GLY A 306 2.22 -18.74 -41.17
C GLY A 306 3.64 -18.95 -41.74
N ASN A 307 4.01 -18.20 -42.79
CA ASN A 307 5.39 -18.13 -43.31
C ASN A 307 6.26 -17.29 -42.35
N THR A 308 6.37 -17.70 -41.06
CA THR A 308 7.35 -17.13 -40.17
C THR A 308 8.71 -17.68 -40.51
N PRO A 309 9.78 -16.85 -40.58
CA PRO A 309 11.14 -17.32 -40.77
C PRO A 309 11.46 -18.45 -39.76
N ILE A 310 12.31 -19.36 -40.15
CA ILE A 310 12.77 -20.55 -39.43
C ILE A 310 13.23 -20.25 -37.97
N ASP A 311 13.43 -18.98 -37.62
CA ASP A 311 13.84 -18.47 -36.33
C ASP A 311 12.69 -18.25 -35.32
N SER A 312 11.44 -18.66 -35.61
CA SER A 312 10.41 -18.64 -34.55
C SER A 312 10.76 -19.70 -33.52
N THR A 313 10.95 -19.30 -32.28
CA THR A 313 11.46 -20.11 -31.18
C THR A 313 10.55 -21.30 -30.81
N GLY A 314 9.41 -21.50 -31.47
CA GLY A 314 8.44 -22.56 -31.13
C GLY A 314 7.85 -22.43 -29.73
N ASP A 315 8.04 -21.28 -29.08
CA ASP A 315 7.54 -21.07 -27.71
C ASP A 315 6.01 -21.01 -27.66
N VAL A 316 5.48 -21.40 -26.52
CA VAL A 316 4.01 -21.42 -26.35
C VAL A 316 3.44 -20.01 -26.32
N LYS A 317 2.25 -19.85 -26.93
CA LYS A 317 1.55 -18.56 -27.07
C LYS A 317 1.39 -17.75 -25.77
N TYR A 318 1.41 -18.40 -24.62
CA TYR A 318 1.28 -17.74 -23.32
C TYR A 318 2.57 -17.12 -22.78
N HIS A 319 3.70 -17.41 -23.42
CA HIS A 319 5.00 -16.84 -23.04
C HIS A 319 5.39 -15.64 -23.88
N LEU A 320 4.76 -15.48 -25.06
CA LEU A 320 5.12 -14.45 -26.00
C LEU A 320 4.93 -13.03 -25.43
N GLY A 321 5.94 -12.20 -25.69
CA GLY A 321 5.90 -10.77 -25.49
C GLY A 321 5.30 -10.04 -26.69
N ALA A 322 5.06 -8.75 -26.53
CA ALA A 322 4.70 -7.84 -27.61
C ALA A 322 4.99 -6.39 -27.19
N SER A 323 5.09 -5.50 -28.18
CA SER A 323 5.13 -4.07 -27.91
C SER A 323 4.25 -3.32 -28.91
N SER A 324 3.72 -2.17 -28.46
CA SER A 324 2.94 -1.28 -29.31
C SER A 324 3.01 0.15 -28.79
N ASN A 325 2.77 1.09 -29.67
CA ASN A 325 2.58 2.48 -29.32
C ASN A 325 1.07 2.74 -29.16
N ARG A 326 0.70 3.38 -28.07
CA ARG A 326 -0.67 3.79 -27.81
C ARG A 326 -0.73 5.30 -27.65
N GLU A 327 -1.71 5.90 -28.28
CA GLU A 327 -1.95 7.33 -28.18
C GLU A 327 -3.24 7.60 -27.43
N PHE A 328 -3.18 8.49 -26.42
CA PHE A 328 -4.30 8.93 -25.63
C PHE A 328 -4.25 10.45 -25.45
N ASP A 329 -5.27 11.14 -25.90
CA ASP A 329 -5.37 12.61 -25.79
C ASP A 329 -4.11 13.34 -26.31
N GLY A 330 -3.55 12.86 -27.44
CA GLY A 330 -2.32 13.41 -28.04
C GLY A 330 -1.02 12.98 -27.35
N ASN A 331 -1.07 12.12 -26.33
CA ASN A 331 0.12 11.60 -25.64
C ASN A 331 0.43 10.20 -26.14
N LEU A 332 1.59 10.06 -26.78
CA LEU A 332 2.11 8.77 -27.23
C LEU A 332 2.85 8.07 -26.09
N VAL A 333 2.44 6.84 -25.79
CA VAL A 333 3.08 5.99 -24.77
C VAL A 333 3.45 4.65 -25.42
N HIS A 334 4.72 4.28 -25.33
CA HIS A 334 5.18 2.96 -25.73
C HIS A 334 4.86 1.93 -24.64
N ILE A 335 4.21 0.84 -25.01
CA ILE A 335 3.87 -0.24 -24.09
C ILE A 335 4.59 -1.50 -24.54
N SER A 336 5.22 -2.19 -23.63
CA SER A 336 5.83 -3.49 -23.92
C SER A 336 5.54 -4.51 -22.83
N LEU A 337 5.12 -5.69 -23.24
CA LEU A 337 4.92 -6.87 -22.41
C LEU A 337 6.16 -7.76 -22.57
N THR A 338 6.84 -8.02 -21.48
CA THR A 338 8.01 -8.90 -21.45
C THR A 338 7.58 -10.34 -21.70
N ASP A 339 8.29 -11.04 -22.55
CA ASP A 339 8.22 -12.49 -22.67
C ASP A 339 8.73 -13.15 -21.37
N ASN A 340 8.15 -14.28 -21.00
CA ASN A 340 8.55 -15.00 -19.77
C ASN A 340 8.10 -16.44 -19.81
N PRO A 341 8.84 -17.35 -19.16
CA PRO A 341 8.43 -18.75 -18.99
C PRO A 341 7.27 -18.88 -17.99
N SER A 342 6.77 -20.11 -17.81
CA SER A 342 5.71 -20.41 -16.84
C SER A 342 6.16 -20.34 -15.37
N HIS A 343 7.40 -19.96 -15.08
CA HIS A 343 7.91 -19.77 -13.73
C HIS A 343 7.30 -18.50 -13.14
N LEU A 344 6.37 -18.69 -12.22
CA LEU A 344 5.65 -17.58 -11.60
C LEU A 344 6.61 -16.63 -10.89
N GLU A 345 6.40 -15.33 -11.08
CA GLU A 345 7.16 -14.21 -10.49
C GLU A 345 8.60 -14.03 -10.99
N ALA A 346 9.17 -14.97 -11.76
CA ALA A 346 10.53 -14.87 -12.29
C ALA A 346 10.73 -13.65 -13.22
N VAL A 347 9.65 -13.16 -13.84
CA VAL A 347 9.68 -11.98 -14.72
C VAL A 347 9.84 -10.67 -13.94
N ASN A 348 9.55 -10.63 -12.65
CA ASN A 348 9.56 -9.40 -11.87
C ASN A 348 10.93 -8.70 -11.89
N PRO A 349 12.03 -9.33 -11.44
CA PRO A 349 13.34 -8.69 -11.45
C PRO A 349 13.80 -8.33 -12.87
N ILE A 350 13.40 -9.10 -13.89
CA ILE A 350 13.72 -8.82 -15.29
C ILE A 350 13.09 -7.50 -15.74
N VAL A 351 11.79 -7.32 -15.49
CA VAL A 351 11.07 -6.08 -15.82
C VAL A 351 11.65 -4.88 -15.08
N LEU A 352 11.93 -5.03 -13.78
CA LEU A 352 12.53 -3.97 -12.97
C LEU A 352 13.91 -3.57 -13.50
N GLY A 353 14.75 -4.55 -13.89
CA GLY A 353 16.04 -4.32 -14.52
C GLY A 353 15.93 -3.66 -15.89
N GLN A 354 14.97 -4.08 -16.73
CA GLN A 354 14.70 -3.46 -18.03
C GLN A 354 14.24 -2.00 -17.87
N VAL A 355 13.38 -1.71 -16.90
CA VAL A 355 12.95 -0.33 -16.58
C VAL A 355 14.16 0.51 -16.16
N ARG A 356 15.02 -0.01 -15.28
CA ARG A 356 16.22 0.68 -14.84
C ARG A 356 17.15 1.02 -16.01
N ALA A 357 17.36 0.07 -16.94
CA ALA A 357 18.15 0.28 -18.14
C ALA A 357 17.52 1.36 -19.05
N LYS A 358 16.20 1.29 -19.28
CA LYS A 358 15.50 2.29 -20.11
C LYS A 358 15.56 3.68 -19.48
N GLN A 359 15.40 3.81 -18.17
CA GLN A 359 15.59 5.08 -17.46
C GLN A 359 17.00 5.64 -17.67
N PHE A 360 18.01 4.78 -17.69
CA PHE A 360 19.39 5.19 -17.98
C PHE A 360 19.53 5.70 -19.42
N PHE A 361 19.01 4.99 -20.41
CA PHE A 361 19.07 5.40 -21.82
C PHE A 361 18.28 6.68 -22.11
N HIS A 362 17.12 6.84 -21.45
CA HIS A 362 16.33 8.08 -21.55
C HIS A 362 16.89 9.25 -20.75
N LYS A 363 17.99 9.05 -20.02
CA LYS A 363 18.53 10.05 -19.06
C LYS A 363 17.47 10.51 -18.03
N ASP A 364 16.56 9.62 -17.67
CA ASP A 364 15.45 9.88 -16.75
C ASP A 364 15.93 9.86 -15.28
N LYS A 365 16.66 10.92 -14.91
CA LYS A 365 17.22 11.07 -13.56
C LYS A 365 16.16 11.07 -12.45
N PHE A 366 14.95 11.51 -12.77
CA PHE A 366 13.84 11.61 -11.83
C PHE A 366 12.93 10.40 -11.84
N ARG A 367 13.17 9.39 -12.67
CA ARG A 367 12.40 8.15 -12.78
C ARG A 367 10.91 8.38 -13.01
N LYS A 368 10.58 9.32 -13.91
CA LYS A 368 9.20 9.75 -14.22
C LYS A 368 8.71 9.34 -15.59
N GLN A 369 9.62 8.89 -16.48
CA GLN A 369 9.29 8.63 -17.88
C GLN A 369 9.05 7.17 -18.19
N VAL A 370 9.63 6.24 -17.42
CA VAL A 370 9.48 4.79 -17.62
C VAL A 370 8.92 4.16 -16.36
N VAL A 371 7.77 3.50 -16.48
CA VAL A 371 7.02 2.94 -15.34
C VAL A 371 6.84 1.43 -15.51
N PRO A 372 7.21 0.61 -14.52
CA PRO A 372 6.88 -0.80 -14.51
C PRO A 372 5.46 -1.03 -14.00
N VAL A 373 4.79 -2.02 -14.61
CA VAL A 373 3.53 -2.57 -14.15
C VAL A 373 3.67 -4.09 -14.07
N LEU A 374 3.50 -4.65 -12.90
CA LEU A 374 3.58 -6.08 -12.65
C LEU A 374 2.21 -6.63 -12.27
N LEU A 375 1.80 -7.70 -12.93
CA LEU A 375 0.58 -8.43 -12.64
C LEU A 375 0.94 -9.74 -11.95
N HIS A 376 0.12 -10.14 -10.99
CA HIS A 376 0.37 -11.31 -10.15
C HIS A 376 -0.90 -12.14 -9.93
N GLY A 377 -0.75 -13.42 -9.67
CA GLY A 377 -1.73 -14.19 -8.93
C GLY A 377 -1.48 -14.04 -7.43
N ASP A 378 -2.53 -14.06 -6.62
CA ASP A 378 -2.47 -13.85 -5.17
C ASP A 378 -1.54 -14.81 -4.44
N ALA A 379 -1.69 -16.12 -4.69
CA ALA A 379 -0.87 -17.14 -4.04
C ALA A 379 0.62 -17.04 -4.44
N ALA A 380 0.91 -16.74 -5.71
CA ALA A 380 2.28 -16.55 -6.17
C ALA A 380 2.92 -15.30 -5.58
N PHE A 381 2.19 -14.19 -5.53
CA PHE A 381 2.66 -12.95 -4.94
C PHE A 381 3.02 -13.12 -3.45
N ALA A 382 2.17 -13.81 -2.70
CA ALA A 382 2.41 -14.05 -1.28
C ALA A 382 3.48 -15.11 -1.01
N GLY A 383 3.60 -16.13 -1.89
CA GLY A 383 4.39 -17.34 -1.62
C GLY A 383 5.78 -17.39 -2.28
N GLN A 384 6.02 -16.60 -3.33
CA GLN A 384 7.31 -16.65 -4.05
C GLN A 384 8.32 -15.66 -3.45
N GLY A 385 9.44 -16.15 -2.95
CA GLY A 385 10.49 -15.35 -2.31
C GLY A 385 11.06 -14.24 -3.18
N VAL A 386 11.10 -14.42 -4.50
CA VAL A 386 11.58 -13.42 -5.45
C VAL A 386 10.79 -12.10 -5.39
N VAL A 387 9.52 -12.15 -4.99
CA VAL A 387 8.70 -10.94 -4.79
C VAL A 387 9.26 -10.11 -3.63
N ALA A 388 9.51 -10.75 -2.48
CA ALA A 388 10.11 -10.10 -1.32
C ALA A 388 11.51 -9.54 -1.63
N GLU A 389 12.31 -10.29 -2.41
CA GLU A 389 13.65 -9.85 -2.85
C GLU A 389 13.57 -8.61 -3.74
N CYS A 390 12.59 -8.51 -4.65
CA CYS A 390 12.37 -7.33 -5.47
C CYS A 390 12.01 -6.10 -4.60
N PHE A 391 11.19 -6.27 -3.57
CA PHE A 391 10.89 -5.20 -2.62
C PHE A 391 12.12 -4.78 -1.82
N ALA A 392 12.92 -5.73 -1.34
CA ALA A 392 14.16 -5.45 -0.62
C ALA A 392 15.15 -4.66 -1.47
N MET A 393 15.27 -4.98 -2.76
CA MET A 393 16.15 -4.26 -3.68
C MET A 393 15.65 -2.84 -4.01
N SER A 394 14.36 -2.55 -3.89
CA SER A 394 13.78 -1.27 -4.32
C SER A 394 14.38 -0.05 -3.61
N GLY A 395 14.85 -0.20 -2.37
CA GLY A 395 15.52 0.82 -1.58
C GLY A 395 17.00 1.05 -1.93
N LEU A 396 17.62 0.14 -2.69
CA LEU A 396 19.04 0.23 -3.02
C LEU A 396 19.27 1.23 -4.15
N PRO A 397 20.27 2.14 -4.04
CA PRO A 397 20.51 3.20 -5.04
C PRO A 397 20.69 2.67 -6.47
N GLY A 398 21.36 1.53 -6.65
CA GLY A 398 21.61 0.90 -7.95
C GLY A 398 20.35 0.29 -8.58
N HIS A 399 19.39 -0.17 -7.77
CA HIS A 399 18.19 -0.89 -8.21
C HIS A 399 16.92 -0.01 -8.17
N ASN A 400 16.97 1.11 -7.47
CA ASN A 400 15.82 2.01 -7.33
C ASN A 400 15.36 2.55 -8.70
N ILE A 401 14.09 2.35 -9.01
CA ILE A 401 13.43 2.75 -10.26
C ILE A 401 12.30 3.76 -10.05
N GLY A 402 12.09 4.25 -8.82
CA GLY A 402 11.05 5.23 -8.49
C GLY A 402 9.71 4.62 -8.10
N GLY A 403 9.59 3.31 -8.13
CA GLY A 403 8.39 2.56 -7.75
C GLY A 403 7.89 1.62 -8.83
N CYS A 404 6.95 0.75 -8.47
CA CYS A 404 6.29 -0.20 -9.36
C CYS A 404 4.80 -0.25 -9.03
N ILE A 405 3.97 -0.39 -10.05
CA ILE A 405 2.53 -0.62 -9.87
C ILE A 405 2.30 -2.12 -9.93
N HIS A 406 1.71 -2.66 -8.88
CA HIS A 406 1.38 -4.07 -8.78
C HIS A 406 -0.13 -4.28 -8.87
N PHE A 407 -0.56 -5.20 -9.75
CA PHE A 407 -1.92 -5.70 -9.84
C PHE A 407 -1.96 -7.14 -9.37
N ILE A 408 -2.72 -7.44 -8.36
CA ILE A 408 -2.93 -8.80 -7.86
C ILE A 408 -4.33 -9.24 -8.25
N ILE A 409 -4.42 -10.26 -9.10
CA ILE A 409 -5.69 -10.89 -9.47
C ILE A 409 -5.96 -11.97 -8.42
N ASN A 410 -6.78 -11.61 -7.44
CA ASN A 410 -7.09 -12.47 -6.32
C ASN A 410 -8.33 -13.31 -6.61
N ASN A 411 -8.13 -14.61 -6.87
CA ASN A 411 -9.21 -15.59 -6.99
C ASN A 411 -9.46 -16.34 -5.68
N GLN A 412 -8.79 -15.98 -4.59
CA GLN A 412 -8.90 -16.59 -3.26
C GLN A 412 -8.53 -18.09 -3.21
N ILE A 413 -7.86 -18.60 -4.24
CA ILE A 413 -7.48 -20.02 -4.34
C ILE A 413 -6.00 -20.14 -4.66
N GLY A 414 -5.20 -20.57 -3.69
CA GLY A 414 -3.84 -21.04 -3.92
C GLY A 414 -3.83 -22.56 -4.07
N PHE A 415 -2.98 -23.10 -4.95
CA PHE A 415 -2.89 -24.55 -5.17
C PHE A 415 -2.57 -25.33 -3.89
N THR A 416 -1.78 -24.73 -3.00
CA THR A 416 -1.35 -25.33 -1.73
C THR A 416 -1.92 -24.60 -0.51
N THR A 417 -2.78 -23.60 -0.69
CA THR A 417 -3.31 -22.76 0.39
C THR A 417 -4.83 -22.77 0.38
N ASN A 418 -5.43 -23.18 1.50
CA ASN A 418 -6.86 -23.09 1.68
C ASN A 418 -7.24 -21.63 2.01
N PRO A 419 -8.23 -21.01 1.34
CA PRO A 419 -8.63 -19.63 1.59
C PRO A 419 -9.21 -19.37 3.00
N ARG A 420 -9.48 -20.43 3.77
CA ARG A 420 -9.99 -20.33 5.14
C ARG A 420 -8.91 -20.26 6.22
N PHE A 421 -7.63 -20.36 5.86
CA PHE A 421 -6.50 -20.37 6.79
C PHE A 421 -5.51 -19.25 6.48
#